data_62893a991247ae1b776824ee39b7e20c
#
_entry.id   62893a991247ae1b776824ee39b7e20c
#
_cell.length_a   1.000
_cell.length_b   1.000
_cell.length_c   1.000
_cell.angle_alpha   90.00
_cell.angle_beta   90.00
_cell.angle_gamma   90.00
#
_symmetry.space_group_name_H-M   'P 1'
#
loop_
_entity.id
_entity.type
_entity.pdbx_description
1 polymer ?
#
loop_
_entity_poly.entity_id
_entity_poly.type
_entity_poly.pdbx_seq_one_letter_code
_entity_poly.pdbx_strand_id
1 'polypeptide(L)'
;KEVLRVAMSADYAPFDWLQEDDSNGAVMTSNGSYMNGYDVLVAKYIAEKLDMDLEITQIDWDGLILSIQSGKVDCAIAGMSITSERSQSVDFSDPYYNANIVAVVAADGPYADAVNVTDFEGATLTSTLNTVWYDALDQITDYATKDAALDTFASMVAAVHAGKINGFTCDMPSAKSILVSNPDLKIIDFEGGTGFEVSNEETDLGIPCQKGNTELVDKINEVLAGLSQEDRDAMMDQAVASQPVSN
;
A
#
# COMPACT_ATOMS: atom_id res chain seq x y z
N LYS A 1 -17.41 -11.52 -23.63
CA LYS A 1 -17.24 -10.35 -22.78
C LYS A 1 -16.01 -9.59 -23.19
N GLU A 2 -16.00 -8.28 -22.95
CA GLU A 2 -14.79 -7.48 -23.05
C GLU A 2 -13.82 -7.90 -21.93
N VAL A 3 -12.53 -7.71 -22.18
CA VAL A 3 -11.48 -8.07 -21.21
C VAL A 3 -10.92 -6.78 -20.58
N LEU A 4 -10.89 -6.73 -19.25
CA LEU A 4 -10.16 -5.71 -18.52
C LEU A 4 -8.73 -6.20 -18.31
N ARG A 5 -7.77 -5.56 -18.99
CA ARG A 5 -6.35 -5.90 -18.91
C ARG A 5 -5.66 -5.02 -17.87
N VAL A 6 -5.19 -5.64 -16.80
CA VAL A 6 -4.63 -4.96 -15.63
C VAL A 6 -3.17 -5.37 -15.42
N ALA A 7 -2.29 -4.39 -15.26
CA ALA A 7 -0.90 -4.63 -14.86
C ALA A 7 -0.75 -4.52 -13.34
N MET A 8 0.08 -5.39 -12.76
CA MET A 8 0.49 -5.37 -11.34
C MET A 8 1.97 -5.69 -11.23
N SER A 9 2.67 -5.12 -10.24
CA SER A 9 4.12 -5.29 -10.10
C SER A 9 4.52 -6.61 -9.40
N ALA A 10 3.69 -7.12 -8.50
CA ALA A 10 3.89 -8.40 -7.80
C ALA A 10 4.90 -8.40 -6.63
N ASP A 11 5.43 -7.27 -6.26
CA ASP A 11 6.45 -7.14 -5.22
C ASP A 11 6.06 -6.16 -4.10
N TYR A 12 4.77 -5.94 -3.91
CA TYR A 12 4.25 -4.94 -2.97
C TYR A 12 3.13 -5.49 -2.07
N ALA A 13 3.44 -6.52 -1.27
CA ALA A 13 2.48 -7.03 -0.28
C ALA A 13 2.14 -5.93 0.76
N PRO A 14 0.90 -5.82 1.22
CA PRO A 14 -0.28 -6.65 0.92
C PRO A 14 -1.10 -6.20 -0.31
N PHE A 15 -0.60 -5.27 -1.10
CA PHE A 15 -1.28 -4.80 -2.31
C PHE A 15 -1.25 -5.85 -3.42
N ASP A 16 -0.06 -6.33 -3.79
CA ASP A 16 0.10 -7.39 -4.78
C ASP A 16 1.36 -8.23 -4.50
N TRP A 17 1.25 -9.52 -4.70
CA TRP A 17 2.33 -10.49 -4.56
C TRP A 17 2.10 -11.69 -5.46
N LEU A 18 3.19 -12.44 -5.75
CA LEU A 18 3.10 -13.75 -6.38
C LEU A 18 3.03 -14.86 -5.33
N GLN A 19 2.31 -15.93 -5.65
CA GLN A 19 2.24 -17.14 -4.88
C GLN A 19 2.28 -18.39 -5.78
N GLU A 20 2.41 -19.57 -5.18
CA GLU A 20 2.66 -20.81 -5.95
C GLU A 20 1.41 -21.41 -6.58
N ASP A 21 0.22 -21.12 -6.02
CA ASP A 21 -1.03 -21.74 -6.44
C ASP A 21 -2.21 -20.75 -6.40
N ASP A 22 -3.40 -21.25 -6.74
CA ASP A 22 -4.64 -20.47 -6.78
C ASP A 22 -5.33 -20.32 -5.42
N SER A 23 -4.69 -20.71 -4.33
CA SER A 23 -5.27 -20.59 -2.99
C SER A 23 -5.64 -19.14 -2.66
N ASN A 24 -6.62 -18.99 -1.77
CA ASN A 24 -7.14 -17.68 -1.33
C ASN A 24 -7.61 -16.77 -2.50
N GLY A 25 -8.03 -17.37 -3.62
CA GLY A 25 -8.57 -16.64 -4.75
C GLY A 25 -7.53 -15.95 -5.64
N ALA A 26 -6.27 -16.38 -5.59
CA ALA A 26 -5.25 -15.89 -6.50
C ALA A 26 -5.64 -16.11 -7.96
N VAL A 27 -5.22 -15.20 -8.82
CA VAL A 27 -5.52 -15.21 -10.24
C VAL A 27 -4.28 -15.57 -11.03
N MET A 28 -4.41 -16.51 -11.96
CA MET A 28 -3.32 -16.81 -12.89
C MET A 28 -3.12 -15.62 -13.82
N THR A 29 -1.89 -15.13 -13.86
CA THR A 29 -1.51 -14.03 -14.77
C THR A 29 -1.27 -14.52 -16.18
N SER A 30 -1.25 -13.62 -17.14
CA SER A 30 -0.86 -13.93 -18.53
C SER A 30 0.59 -14.46 -18.66
N ASN A 31 1.40 -14.22 -17.63
CA ASN A 31 2.78 -14.73 -17.52
C ASN A 31 2.85 -16.18 -16.98
N GLY A 32 1.74 -16.75 -16.52
CA GLY A 32 1.68 -18.11 -15.98
C GLY A 32 2.02 -18.26 -14.50
N SER A 33 2.02 -17.17 -13.75
CA SER A 33 2.17 -17.13 -12.29
C SER A 33 0.85 -16.77 -11.61
N TYR A 34 0.74 -16.98 -10.31
CA TYR A 34 -0.46 -16.61 -9.54
C TYR A 34 -0.23 -15.31 -8.79
N MET A 35 -1.14 -14.34 -8.98
CA MET A 35 -1.14 -13.04 -8.33
C MET A 35 -2.24 -12.97 -7.29
N ASN A 36 -1.95 -12.42 -6.12
CA ASN A 36 -2.95 -12.14 -5.09
C ASN A 36 -2.66 -10.82 -4.38
N GLY A 37 -3.58 -10.39 -3.53
CA GLY A 37 -3.48 -9.16 -2.75
C GLY A 37 -4.71 -8.27 -2.85
N TYR A 38 -4.65 -7.14 -2.17
CA TYR A 38 -5.70 -6.13 -2.20
C TYR A 38 -6.01 -5.66 -3.63
N ASP A 39 -4.99 -5.45 -4.44
CA ASP A 39 -5.14 -5.02 -5.83
C ASP A 39 -5.88 -6.06 -6.68
N VAL A 40 -5.66 -7.34 -6.43
CA VAL A 40 -6.40 -8.42 -7.09
C VAL A 40 -7.87 -8.41 -6.68
N LEU A 41 -8.18 -8.21 -5.40
CA LEU A 41 -9.56 -8.09 -4.91
C LEU A 41 -10.28 -6.91 -5.57
N VAL A 42 -9.62 -5.77 -5.68
CA VAL A 42 -10.16 -4.58 -6.35
C VAL A 42 -10.37 -4.84 -7.85
N ALA A 43 -9.38 -5.45 -8.52
CA ALA A 43 -9.49 -5.78 -9.95
C ALA A 43 -10.67 -6.72 -10.24
N LYS A 44 -10.85 -7.76 -9.43
CA LYS A 44 -11.99 -8.67 -9.53
C LYS A 44 -13.33 -7.94 -9.35
N TYR A 45 -13.40 -7.08 -8.35
CA TYR A 45 -14.62 -6.31 -8.07
C TYR A 45 -14.98 -5.39 -9.23
N ILE A 46 -14.00 -4.67 -9.78
CA ILE A 46 -14.21 -3.78 -10.94
C ILE A 46 -14.66 -4.59 -12.17
N ALA A 47 -13.96 -5.67 -12.51
CA ALA A 47 -14.29 -6.50 -13.67
C ALA A 47 -15.71 -7.09 -13.55
N GLU A 48 -16.10 -7.58 -12.36
CA GLU A 48 -17.43 -8.10 -12.09
C GLU A 48 -18.51 -7.03 -12.28
N LYS A 49 -18.32 -5.85 -11.70
CA LYS A 49 -19.28 -4.74 -11.80
C LYS A 49 -19.43 -4.19 -13.22
N LEU A 50 -18.37 -4.26 -14.01
CA LEU A 50 -18.38 -3.82 -15.41
C LEU A 50 -18.78 -4.94 -16.39
N ASP A 51 -19.09 -6.14 -15.90
CA ASP A 51 -19.37 -7.34 -16.71
C ASP A 51 -18.24 -7.64 -17.73
N MET A 52 -17.00 -7.55 -17.29
CA MET A 52 -15.78 -7.82 -18.06
C MET A 52 -15.07 -9.08 -17.54
N ASP A 53 -14.35 -9.76 -18.43
CA ASP A 53 -13.38 -10.77 -18.02
C ASP A 53 -12.11 -10.07 -17.53
N LEU A 54 -11.40 -10.66 -16.57
CA LEU A 54 -10.18 -10.08 -16.00
C LEU A 54 -8.94 -10.80 -16.53
N GLU A 55 -8.00 -10.02 -17.04
CA GLU A 55 -6.65 -10.50 -17.36
C GLU A 55 -5.62 -9.67 -16.58
N ILE A 56 -4.81 -10.33 -15.75
CA ILE A 56 -3.72 -9.69 -15.01
C ILE A 56 -2.39 -10.04 -15.67
N THR A 57 -1.57 -9.03 -15.91
CA THR A 57 -0.21 -9.18 -16.42
C THR A 57 0.78 -8.64 -15.40
N GLN A 58 1.77 -9.43 -15.02
CA GLN A 58 2.88 -8.95 -14.20
C GLN A 58 3.81 -8.09 -15.06
N ILE A 59 4.07 -6.87 -14.57
CA ILE A 59 4.98 -5.91 -15.21
C ILE A 59 5.74 -5.21 -14.08
N ASP A 60 7.07 -5.17 -14.17
CA ASP A 60 7.89 -4.47 -13.20
C ASP A 60 7.44 -3.02 -13.03
N TRP A 61 7.60 -2.49 -11.82
CA TRP A 61 7.13 -1.16 -11.45
C TRP A 61 7.51 -0.08 -12.46
N ASP A 62 8.76 -0.05 -12.91
CA ASP A 62 9.26 0.95 -13.86
C ASP A 62 8.61 0.84 -15.26
N GLY A 63 8.00 -0.28 -15.58
CA GLY A 63 7.33 -0.53 -16.85
C GLY A 63 5.83 -0.28 -16.83
N LEU A 64 5.21 -0.03 -15.68
CA LEU A 64 3.74 0.07 -15.55
C LEU A 64 3.16 1.19 -16.41
N ILE A 65 3.65 2.42 -16.27
CA ILE A 65 3.12 3.58 -17.00
C ILE A 65 3.33 3.40 -18.51
N LEU A 66 4.48 2.91 -18.94
CA LEU A 66 4.74 2.65 -20.36
C LEU A 66 3.80 1.60 -20.94
N SER A 67 3.48 0.55 -20.18
CA SER A 67 2.54 -0.49 -20.61
C SER A 67 1.12 0.04 -20.82
N ILE A 68 0.71 1.02 -20.03
CA ILE A 68 -0.58 1.73 -20.18
C ILE A 68 -0.53 2.64 -21.41
N GLN A 69 0.51 3.44 -21.55
CA GLN A 69 0.67 4.37 -22.68
C GLN A 69 0.72 3.66 -24.02
N SER A 70 1.36 2.49 -24.09
CA SER A 70 1.46 1.70 -25.32
C SER A 70 0.18 0.90 -25.66
N GLY A 71 -0.78 0.87 -24.74
CA GLY A 71 -2.01 0.09 -24.90
C GLY A 71 -1.83 -1.42 -24.69
N LYS A 72 -0.71 -1.86 -24.13
CA LYS A 72 -0.49 -3.27 -23.75
C LYS A 72 -1.49 -3.71 -22.68
N VAL A 73 -1.81 -2.83 -21.75
CA VAL A 73 -2.86 -3.00 -20.73
C VAL A 73 -3.79 -1.78 -20.73
N ASP A 74 -4.97 -1.94 -20.15
CA ASP A 74 -5.96 -0.87 -20.04
C ASP A 74 -5.70 0.04 -18.85
N CYS A 75 -5.20 -0.55 -17.77
CA CYS A 75 -4.88 0.15 -16.52
C CYS A 75 -3.86 -0.65 -15.71
N ALA A 76 -3.36 -0.04 -14.62
CA ALA A 76 -2.59 -0.72 -13.61
C ALA A 76 -3.26 -0.57 -12.25
N ILE A 77 -3.19 -1.59 -11.43
CA ILE A 77 -3.58 -1.56 -10.02
C ILE A 77 -2.38 -2.12 -9.24
N ALA A 78 -1.58 -1.24 -8.68
CA ALA A 78 -0.27 -1.60 -8.15
C ALA A 78 0.18 -0.71 -6.97
N GLY A 79 -0.75 -0.24 -6.15
CA GLY A 79 -0.42 0.64 -5.02
C GLY A 79 0.21 1.96 -5.46
N MET A 80 -0.17 2.49 -6.61
CA MET A 80 0.47 3.68 -7.18
C MET A 80 -0.15 4.97 -6.64
N SER A 81 0.69 5.84 -6.07
CA SER A 81 0.26 7.16 -5.60
C SER A 81 -0.13 8.07 -6.76
N ILE A 82 -1.21 8.82 -6.56
CA ILE A 82 -1.70 9.83 -7.51
C ILE A 82 -0.83 11.07 -7.37
N THR A 83 0.13 11.27 -8.27
CA THR A 83 1.00 12.44 -8.26
C THR A 83 0.76 13.32 -9.47
N SER A 84 1.05 14.62 -9.32
CA SER A 84 0.98 15.60 -10.42
C SER A 84 1.92 15.22 -11.56
N GLU A 85 3.09 14.68 -11.26
CA GLU A 85 4.06 14.22 -12.26
C GLU A 85 3.49 13.07 -13.08
N ARG A 86 2.99 12.00 -12.42
CA ARG A 86 2.39 10.85 -13.10
C ARG A 86 1.14 11.23 -13.89
N SER A 87 0.36 12.18 -13.39
CA SER A 87 -0.86 12.66 -14.06
C SER A 87 -0.60 13.40 -15.39
N GLN A 88 0.65 13.71 -15.70
CA GLN A 88 1.03 14.20 -17.03
C GLN A 88 1.03 13.08 -18.08
N SER A 89 1.26 11.84 -17.67
CA SER A 89 1.43 10.68 -18.54
C SER A 89 0.22 9.75 -18.58
N VAL A 90 -0.60 9.74 -17.55
CA VAL A 90 -1.79 8.88 -17.38
C VAL A 90 -2.93 9.66 -16.75
N ASP A 91 -4.15 9.13 -16.86
CA ASP A 91 -5.30 9.62 -16.12
C ASP A 91 -5.61 8.64 -14.99
N PHE A 92 -5.63 9.13 -13.75
CA PHE A 92 -5.95 8.33 -12.57
C PHE A 92 -7.45 8.26 -12.29
N SER A 93 -7.88 7.14 -11.74
CA SER A 93 -9.15 7.05 -11.03
C SER A 93 -9.13 7.92 -9.76
N ASP A 94 -10.28 8.07 -9.13
CA ASP A 94 -10.36 8.46 -7.72
C ASP A 94 -9.55 7.47 -6.86
N PRO A 95 -9.14 7.85 -5.63
CA PRO A 95 -8.41 6.94 -4.77
C PRO A 95 -9.18 5.63 -4.51
N TYR A 96 -8.49 4.49 -4.65
CA TYR A 96 -9.05 3.19 -4.30
C TYR A 96 -8.56 2.71 -2.93
N TYR A 97 -7.54 3.33 -2.41
CA TYR A 97 -7.06 3.19 -1.04
C TYR A 97 -6.30 4.45 -0.61
N ASN A 98 -6.31 4.74 0.70
CA ASN A 98 -5.47 5.77 1.30
C ASN A 98 -4.46 5.10 2.24
N ALA A 99 -3.17 5.22 1.91
CA ALA A 99 -2.07 4.63 2.65
C ALA A 99 -1.57 5.60 3.74
N ASN A 100 -2.35 5.81 4.79
CA ASN A 100 -1.99 6.68 5.90
C ASN A 100 -0.65 6.29 6.53
N ILE A 101 0.12 7.29 6.94
CA ILE A 101 1.33 7.08 7.71
C ILE A 101 0.99 6.71 9.16
N VAL A 102 1.65 5.67 9.65
CA VAL A 102 1.52 5.17 11.02
C VAL A 102 2.91 4.96 11.62
N ALA A 103 2.97 4.78 12.93
CA ALA A 103 4.16 4.28 13.60
C ALA A 103 3.93 2.85 14.10
N VAL A 104 4.99 2.06 14.13
CA VAL A 104 4.99 0.71 14.71
C VAL A 104 5.97 0.70 15.87
N VAL A 105 5.52 0.26 17.03
CA VAL A 105 6.28 0.23 18.29
C VAL A 105 6.13 -1.11 18.97
N ALA A 106 6.96 -1.40 19.97
CA ALA A 106 6.75 -2.56 20.84
C ALA A 106 5.43 -2.40 21.63
N ALA A 107 4.58 -3.42 21.65
CA ALA A 107 3.28 -3.36 22.32
C ALA A 107 3.39 -3.20 23.86
N ASP A 108 4.48 -3.65 24.44
CA ASP A 108 4.82 -3.51 25.86
C ASP A 108 5.87 -2.42 26.14
N GLY A 109 6.20 -1.63 25.13
CA GLY A 109 7.21 -0.58 25.20
C GLY A 109 6.69 0.75 25.74
N PRO A 110 7.58 1.73 25.93
CA PRO A 110 7.25 3.01 26.57
C PRO A 110 6.35 3.91 25.71
N TYR A 111 6.18 3.62 24.43
CA TYR A 111 5.37 4.43 23.49
C TYR A 111 4.10 3.73 23.02
N ALA A 112 3.73 2.60 23.64
CA ALA A 112 2.56 1.81 23.28
C ALA A 112 1.22 2.55 23.40
N ASP A 113 1.16 3.58 24.25
CA ASP A 113 -0.03 4.37 24.49
C ASP A 113 0.00 5.75 23.80
N ALA A 114 0.95 5.96 22.87
CA ALA A 114 1.03 7.19 22.11
C ALA A 114 -0.24 7.42 21.27
N VAL A 115 -0.71 8.66 21.24
CA VAL A 115 -1.88 9.10 20.45
C VAL A 115 -1.50 10.24 19.53
N ASN A 116 -0.54 11.07 19.93
CA ASN A 116 -0.04 12.21 19.17
C ASN A 116 1.44 11.99 18.81
N VAL A 117 1.90 12.65 17.74
CA VAL A 117 3.34 12.64 17.41
C VAL A 117 4.20 13.20 18.55
N THR A 118 3.68 14.14 19.33
CA THR A 118 4.36 14.71 20.51
C THR A 118 4.57 13.70 21.64
N ASP A 119 3.82 12.62 21.68
CA ASP A 119 3.98 11.55 22.67
C ASP A 119 5.26 10.73 22.44
N PHE A 120 5.92 10.93 21.31
CA PHE A 120 7.24 10.33 21.00
C PHE A 120 8.42 11.13 21.56
N GLU A 121 8.21 12.06 22.49
CA GLU A 121 9.32 12.76 23.16
C GLU A 121 10.34 11.78 23.74
N GLY A 122 11.60 11.97 23.37
CA GLY A 122 12.70 11.10 23.79
C GLY A 122 12.83 9.78 23.01
N ALA A 123 11.91 9.48 22.09
CA ALA A 123 11.96 8.27 21.27
C ALA A 123 13.07 8.34 20.22
N THR A 124 13.58 7.17 19.85
CA THR A 124 14.41 6.99 18.66
C THR A 124 13.60 6.25 17.61
N LEU A 125 13.32 6.90 16.49
CA LEU A 125 12.53 6.36 15.38
C LEU A 125 13.34 6.35 14.09
N THR A 126 13.01 5.42 13.20
CA THR A 126 13.56 5.34 11.85
C THR A 126 12.47 4.98 10.83
N SER A 127 12.84 4.85 9.59
CA SER A 127 12.00 4.31 8.52
C SER A 127 12.85 3.83 7.34
N THR A 128 12.18 3.45 6.26
CA THR A 128 12.84 2.95 5.05
C THR A 128 13.52 4.10 4.28
N LEU A 129 14.71 3.82 3.80
CA LEU A 129 15.50 4.75 2.99
C LEU A 129 14.72 5.24 1.75
N ASN A 130 14.83 6.52 1.45
CA ASN A 130 14.20 7.18 0.29
C ASN A 130 12.67 7.06 0.25
N THR A 131 12.04 7.18 1.40
CA THR A 131 10.57 7.19 1.52
C THR A 131 10.06 8.46 2.18
N VAL A 132 8.84 8.83 1.83
CA VAL A 132 8.08 9.89 2.53
C VAL A 132 7.92 9.59 4.02
N TRP A 133 7.81 8.32 4.38
CA TRP A 133 7.69 7.87 5.77
C TRP A 133 8.91 8.24 6.60
N TYR A 134 10.10 8.15 6.01
CA TYR A 134 11.35 8.58 6.65
C TYR A 134 11.45 10.11 6.71
N ASP A 135 11.10 10.79 5.64
CA ASP A 135 11.14 12.26 5.57
C ASP A 135 10.16 12.89 6.58
N ALA A 136 9.02 12.27 6.83
CA ALA A 136 8.04 12.74 7.81
C ALA A 136 8.62 12.83 9.25
N LEU A 137 9.66 12.05 9.56
CA LEU A 137 10.33 12.12 10.88
C LEU A 137 11.04 13.45 11.12
N ASP A 138 11.30 14.25 10.10
CA ASP A 138 11.82 15.62 10.28
C ASP A 138 10.89 16.49 11.12
N GLN A 139 9.60 16.17 11.15
CA GLN A 139 8.59 16.92 11.90
C GLN A 139 8.74 16.80 13.43
N ILE A 140 9.47 15.81 13.92
CA ILE A 140 9.60 15.55 15.37
C ILE A 140 11.03 15.66 15.91
N THR A 141 11.99 16.12 15.11
CA THR A 141 13.41 16.19 15.50
C THR A 141 13.72 17.16 16.64
N ASP A 142 12.78 18.05 16.98
CA ASP A 142 12.91 18.95 18.11
C ASP A 142 12.81 18.23 19.47
N TYR A 143 12.16 17.06 19.51
CA TYR A 143 11.91 16.32 20.78
C TYR A 143 12.13 14.80 20.69
N ALA A 144 12.39 14.27 19.50
CA ALA A 144 12.69 12.86 19.26
C ALA A 144 13.91 12.71 18.34
N THR A 145 14.51 11.55 18.34
CA THR A 145 15.67 11.24 17.50
C THR A 145 15.22 10.54 16.21
N LYS A 146 15.55 11.14 15.06
CA LYS A 146 15.48 10.51 13.76
C LYS A 146 16.79 9.74 13.53
N ASP A 147 16.75 8.42 13.63
CA ASP A 147 17.91 7.57 13.41
C ASP A 147 18.17 7.34 11.92
N ALA A 148 19.32 6.77 11.58
CA ALA A 148 19.67 6.45 10.21
C ALA A 148 18.62 5.51 9.57
N ALA A 149 18.25 5.79 8.30
CA ALA A 149 17.30 4.96 7.57
C ALA A 149 17.82 3.53 7.39
N LEU A 150 16.90 2.58 7.39
CA LEU A 150 17.17 1.16 7.15
C LEU A 150 16.58 0.72 5.80
N ASP A 151 17.10 -0.37 5.25
CA ASP A 151 16.71 -0.80 3.91
C ASP A 151 15.44 -1.64 3.87
N THR A 152 15.12 -2.35 4.97
CA THR A 152 14.04 -3.34 4.99
C THR A 152 13.20 -3.27 6.26
N PHE A 153 11.94 -3.69 6.16
CA PHE A 153 11.09 -3.84 7.34
C PHE A 153 11.65 -4.87 8.32
N ALA A 154 12.24 -5.95 7.84
CA ALA A 154 12.88 -6.96 8.69
C ALA A 154 13.99 -6.36 9.56
N SER A 155 14.82 -5.47 9.01
CA SER A 155 15.87 -4.77 9.78
C SER A 155 15.29 -3.83 10.82
N MET A 156 14.18 -3.16 10.51
CA MET A 156 13.50 -2.27 11.46
C MET A 156 12.86 -3.04 12.62
N VAL A 157 12.19 -4.14 12.32
CA VAL A 157 11.61 -5.05 13.33
C VAL A 157 12.72 -5.59 14.24
N ALA A 158 13.83 -6.05 13.67
CA ALA A 158 14.97 -6.53 14.43
C ALA A 158 15.57 -5.44 15.34
N ALA A 159 15.65 -4.20 14.88
CA ALA A 159 16.13 -3.08 15.66
C ALA A 159 15.20 -2.72 16.83
N VAL A 160 13.88 -2.83 16.66
CA VAL A 160 12.90 -2.67 17.75
C VAL A 160 13.09 -3.78 18.79
N HIS A 161 13.16 -5.04 18.35
CA HIS A 161 13.36 -6.19 19.23
C HIS A 161 14.70 -6.11 20.01
N ALA A 162 15.74 -5.56 19.38
CA ALA A 162 17.04 -5.37 20.03
C ALA A 162 17.08 -4.14 20.96
N GLY A 163 16.04 -3.33 21.01
CA GLY A 163 16.00 -2.10 21.80
C GLY A 163 16.90 -0.97 21.24
N LYS A 164 17.32 -1.05 20.00
CA LYS A 164 18.13 -0.01 19.34
C LYS A 164 17.31 1.18 18.92
N ILE A 165 16.07 0.95 18.52
CA ILE A 165 15.06 1.96 18.20
C ILE A 165 13.78 1.66 18.98
N ASN A 166 12.96 2.69 19.20
CA ASN A 166 11.67 2.53 19.87
C ASN A 166 10.56 2.18 18.87
N GLY A 167 10.72 2.53 17.62
CA GLY A 167 9.75 2.25 16.57
C GLY A 167 10.19 2.77 15.22
N PHE A 168 9.31 2.60 14.25
CA PHE A 168 9.51 3.06 12.87
C PHE A 168 8.19 3.51 12.25
N THR A 169 8.28 4.31 11.21
CA THR A 169 7.12 4.76 10.43
C THR A 169 7.00 3.97 9.13
N CYS A 170 5.77 3.76 8.71
CA CYS A 170 5.41 3.18 7.41
C CYS A 170 3.95 3.49 7.09
N ASP A 171 3.45 2.98 5.98
CA ASP A 171 2.03 3.03 5.65
C ASP A 171 1.22 1.98 6.45
N MET A 172 -0.07 2.25 6.62
CA MET A 172 -0.97 1.36 7.39
C MET A 172 -1.00 -0.07 6.83
N PRO A 173 -1.14 -0.32 5.53
CA PRO A 173 -1.15 -1.69 5.01
C PRO A 173 0.14 -2.47 5.31
N SER A 174 1.30 -1.84 5.14
CA SER A 174 2.58 -2.45 5.48
C SER A 174 2.69 -2.77 6.98
N ALA A 175 2.21 -1.87 7.84
CA ALA A 175 2.16 -2.10 9.29
C ALA A 175 1.28 -3.31 9.64
N LYS A 176 0.09 -3.42 9.06
CA LYS A 176 -0.80 -4.58 9.24
C LYS A 176 -0.12 -5.88 8.80
N SER A 177 0.57 -5.86 7.66
CA SER A 177 1.34 -6.99 7.15
C SER A 177 2.45 -7.43 8.11
N ILE A 178 3.21 -6.48 8.65
CA ILE A 178 4.30 -6.74 9.61
C ILE A 178 3.77 -7.40 10.89
N LEU A 179 2.63 -6.96 11.40
CA LEU A 179 2.04 -7.48 12.64
C LEU A 179 1.58 -8.93 12.51
N VAL A 180 1.29 -9.42 11.32
CA VAL A 180 0.94 -10.85 11.10
C VAL A 180 2.04 -11.78 11.65
N SER A 181 3.30 -11.45 11.38
CA SER A 181 4.46 -12.23 11.85
C SER A 181 5.06 -11.69 13.15
N ASN A 182 4.63 -10.53 13.63
CA ASN A 182 5.18 -9.86 14.80
C ASN A 182 4.06 -9.34 15.71
N PRO A 183 3.29 -10.23 16.36
CA PRO A 183 2.13 -9.85 17.18
C PRO A 183 2.50 -9.12 18.49
N ASP A 184 3.77 -9.07 18.84
CA ASP A 184 4.34 -8.32 19.95
C ASP A 184 4.55 -6.82 19.62
N LEU A 185 4.30 -6.42 18.39
CA LEU A 185 4.31 -5.03 17.96
C LEU A 185 2.90 -4.43 17.95
N LYS A 186 2.84 -3.12 17.95
CA LYS A 186 1.59 -2.34 17.95
C LYS A 186 1.65 -1.22 16.95
N ILE A 187 0.53 -1.01 16.25
CA ILE A 187 0.35 0.12 15.34
C ILE A 187 -0.16 1.33 16.13
N ILE A 188 0.49 2.47 15.95
CA ILE A 188 0.01 3.78 16.39
C ILE A 188 -0.53 4.49 15.16
N ASP A 189 -1.85 4.55 15.05
CA ASP A 189 -2.55 5.11 13.88
C ASP A 189 -2.89 6.60 14.05
N PHE A 190 -2.62 7.16 15.22
CA PHE A 190 -2.93 8.54 15.57
C PHE A 190 -4.42 8.89 15.56
N GLU A 191 -5.29 7.87 15.64
CA GLU A 191 -6.74 8.08 15.69
C GLU A 191 -7.12 8.88 16.95
N GLY A 192 -7.84 9.98 16.74
CA GLY A 192 -8.22 10.89 17.82
C GLY A 192 -7.12 11.83 18.31
N GLY A 193 -5.93 11.77 17.67
CA GLY A 193 -4.78 12.62 17.97
C GLY A 193 -4.24 13.34 16.74
N THR A 194 -3.04 13.91 16.90
CA THR A 194 -2.32 14.59 15.83
C THR A 194 -1.21 13.68 15.29
N GLY A 195 -1.34 13.24 14.04
CA GLY A 195 -0.36 12.45 13.32
C GLY A 195 0.66 13.28 12.55
N PHE A 196 1.50 12.60 11.78
CA PHE A 196 2.40 13.26 10.84
C PHE A 196 1.61 13.91 9.70
N GLU A 197 2.06 15.07 9.25
CA GLU A 197 1.53 15.73 8.05
C GLU A 197 2.20 15.14 6.81
N VAL A 198 1.41 14.56 5.92
CA VAL A 198 1.86 13.97 4.66
C VAL A 198 0.96 14.45 3.54
N SER A 199 1.54 14.72 2.37
CA SER A 199 0.78 15.14 1.19
C SER A 199 -0.14 14.00 0.69
N ASN A 200 -1.36 14.35 0.25
CA ASN A 200 -2.27 13.40 -0.39
C ASN A 200 -1.66 12.78 -1.68
N GLU A 201 -0.76 13.47 -2.37
CA GLU A 201 -0.03 12.92 -3.52
C GLU A 201 0.83 11.70 -3.16
N GLU A 202 1.10 11.47 -1.88
CA GLU A 202 1.91 10.35 -1.40
C GLU A 202 1.06 9.25 -0.79
N THR A 203 -0.12 9.58 -0.25
CA THR A 203 -0.99 8.66 0.48
C THR A 203 -2.18 8.17 -0.32
N ASP A 204 -2.70 8.95 -1.28
CA ASP A 204 -3.82 8.54 -2.12
C ASP A 204 -3.33 7.66 -3.26
N LEU A 205 -3.82 6.42 -3.28
CA LEU A 205 -3.49 5.44 -4.32
C LEU A 205 -4.62 5.37 -5.34
N GLY A 206 -4.27 5.44 -6.61
CA GLY A 206 -5.23 5.42 -7.70
C GLY A 206 -4.91 4.39 -8.77
N ILE A 207 -5.84 4.25 -9.69
CA ILE A 207 -5.73 3.32 -10.81
C ILE A 207 -5.42 4.14 -12.08
N PRO A 208 -4.16 4.14 -12.56
CA PRO A 208 -3.80 4.85 -13.79
C PRO A 208 -4.35 4.14 -15.01
N CYS A 209 -4.98 4.91 -15.88
CA CYS A 209 -5.49 4.50 -17.19
C CYS A 209 -4.79 5.29 -18.28
N GLN A 210 -4.96 4.87 -19.54
CA GLN A 210 -4.40 5.59 -20.67
C GLN A 210 -4.90 7.04 -20.71
N LYS A 211 -3.98 7.98 -20.93
CA LYS A 211 -4.29 9.40 -21.04
C LYS A 211 -5.36 9.65 -22.08
N GLY A 212 -6.45 10.33 -21.68
CA GLY A 212 -7.59 10.61 -22.55
C GLY A 212 -8.67 9.51 -22.55
N ASN A 213 -8.45 8.35 -21.95
CA ASN A 213 -9.48 7.31 -21.81
C ASN A 213 -10.42 7.62 -20.62
N THR A 214 -11.16 8.71 -20.73
CA THR A 214 -12.07 9.20 -19.70
C THR A 214 -13.24 8.24 -19.48
N GLU A 215 -13.67 7.51 -20.49
CA GLU A 215 -14.75 6.52 -20.37
C GLU A 215 -14.40 5.42 -19.36
N LEU A 216 -13.19 4.85 -19.44
CA LEU A 216 -12.75 3.82 -18.51
C LEU A 216 -12.55 4.40 -17.11
N VAL A 217 -11.95 5.57 -16.97
CA VAL A 217 -11.78 6.26 -15.67
C VAL A 217 -13.13 6.50 -15.00
N ASP A 218 -14.11 7.00 -15.74
CA ASP A 218 -15.46 7.28 -15.20
C ASP A 218 -16.16 5.99 -14.76
N LYS A 219 -16.06 4.91 -15.53
CA LYS A 219 -16.61 3.60 -15.15
C LYS A 219 -15.95 3.04 -13.88
N ILE A 220 -14.64 3.14 -13.78
CA ILE A 220 -13.90 2.71 -12.58
C ILE A 220 -14.32 3.57 -11.37
N ASN A 221 -14.40 4.87 -11.53
CA ASN A 221 -14.83 5.77 -10.44
C ASN A 221 -16.24 5.47 -9.95
N GLU A 222 -17.17 5.16 -10.85
CA GLU A 222 -18.53 4.75 -10.49
C GLU A 222 -18.53 3.47 -9.65
N VAL A 223 -17.72 2.48 -10.03
CA VAL A 223 -17.56 1.24 -9.27
C VAL A 223 -16.93 1.51 -7.90
N LEU A 224 -15.85 2.30 -7.84
CA LEU A 224 -15.16 2.64 -6.59
C LEU A 224 -16.07 3.41 -5.61
N ALA A 225 -16.97 4.24 -6.12
CA ALA A 225 -17.95 4.96 -5.30
C ALA A 225 -18.91 4.02 -4.56
N GLY A 226 -19.09 2.80 -5.05
CA GLY A 226 -19.88 1.74 -4.39
C GLY A 226 -19.13 1.01 -3.27
N LEU A 227 -17.84 1.24 -3.10
CA LEU A 227 -17.03 0.69 -2.02
C LEU A 227 -16.88 1.72 -0.89
N SER A 228 -17.49 1.43 0.26
CA SER A 228 -17.32 2.23 1.46
C SER A 228 -15.91 2.08 2.02
N GLN A 229 -15.52 2.95 2.96
CA GLN A 229 -14.24 2.79 3.67
C GLN A 229 -14.22 1.46 4.46
N GLU A 230 -15.34 1.08 5.06
CA GLU A 230 -15.47 -0.21 5.75
C GLU A 230 -15.25 -1.39 4.81
N ASP A 231 -15.81 -1.35 3.59
CA ASP A 231 -15.58 -2.39 2.57
C ASP A 231 -14.11 -2.49 2.18
N ARG A 232 -13.45 -1.34 2.00
CA ARG A 232 -12.03 -1.28 1.63
C ARG A 232 -11.15 -1.81 2.74
N ASP A 233 -11.43 -1.48 3.98
CA ASP A 233 -10.71 -1.98 5.15
C ASP A 233 -10.88 -3.49 5.30
N ALA A 234 -12.09 -4.02 5.09
CA ALA A 234 -12.36 -5.46 5.11
C ALA A 234 -11.60 -6.20 4.01
N MET A 235 -11.53 -5.64 2.79
CA MET A 235 -10.75 -6.20 1.69
C MET A 235 -9.25 -6.18 2.00
N MET A 236 -8.74 -5.12 2.60
CA MET A 236 -7.34 -5.03 3.01
C MET A 236 -7.03 -6.06 4.11
N ASP A 237 -7.89 -6.22 5.10
CA ASP A 237 -7.72 -7.21 6.15
C ASP A 237 -7.74 -8.65 5.60
N GLN A 238 -8.60 -8.91 4.60
CA GLN A 238 -8.61 -10.19 3.88
C GLN A 238 -7.28 -10.43 3.14
N ALA A 239 -6.75 -9.42 2.45
CA ALA A 239 -5.46 -9.51 1.76
C ALA A 239 -4.33 -9.80 2.75
N VAL A 240 -4.25 -9.06 3.85
CA VAL A 240 -3.25 -9.27 4.90
C VAL A 240 -3.30 -10.68 5.47
N ALA A 241 -4.50 -11.20 5.74
CA ALA A 241 -4.69 -12.57 6.27
C ALA A 241 -4.31 -13.66 5.26
N SER A 242 -4.33 -13.36 3.95
CA SER A 242 -4.06 -14.31 2.87
C SER A 242 -2.60 -14.32 2.42
N GLN A 243 -1.81 -13.32 2.84
CA GLN A 243 -0.42 -13.24 2.36
C GLN A 243 0.41 -14.43 2.84
N PRO A 244 1.34 -14.93 1.99
CA PRO A 244 2.24 -16.00 2.39
C PRO A 244 3.08 -15.58 3.59
N VAL A 245 3.18 -16.46 4.60
CA VAL A 245 4.04 -16.21 5.75
C VAL A 245 5.49 -16.40 5.30
N SER A 246 6.32 -15.39 5.49
CA SER A 246 7.76 -15.51 5.29
C SER A 246 8.32 -16.47 6.35
N ASN A 247 8.85 -17.62 5.93
CA ASN A 247 9.58 -18.54 6.80
C ASN A 247 10.96 -17.96 7.14
#